data_70b3584a17c0eb637e68f9b2c7c235cb
#
_entry.id   70b3584a17c0eb637e68f9b2c7c235cb
#
_cell.length_a   1.000
_cell.length_b   1.000
_cell.length_c   1.000
_cell.angle_alpha   90.00
_cell.angle_beta   90.00
_cell.angle_gamma   90.00
#
_symmetry.space_group_name_H-M   'P 1'
#
loop_
_entity.id
_entity.type
_entity.pdbx_description
1 polymer ?
#
loop_
_entity_poly.entity_id
_entity_poly.type
_entity_poly.pdbx_seq_one_letter_code
_entity_poly.pdbx_strand_id
1 'polypeptide(L)'
;MYNLTKENVDLDRKYHFKKDSGVEFGLGGIRDLKRYHINDIKRDIMNGNAKYISAIEVNINTMEIIDGCHRYEAHKELWNEGIDCDLTVIFYDVPVEEQRNTVINKNITALNWKKSDFVKMYSKEGNSSVAKLIDFCKTHEKCHGPFNKKGECKTIDRYGMAFLKGTNVTNELLKTLNQTVEITDEDVEFANEIHPEVMKIYDMCGYTTTAGWFETMIQGWYQYRSDSRDARRLEKIGGIDEYFKRLERLIADGSFNREQVQSKPVWYSRFKHVAEYDKIRFNKE
;
A
#
# COMPACT_ATOMS: atom_id res chain seq x y z
N MET A 1 3.49 32.61 -26.06
CA MET A 1 3.71 31.73 -24.87
C MET A 1 3.00 32.38 -23.71
N TYR A 2 2.04 31.70 -23.11
CA TYR A 2 1.34 32.24 -21.92
C TYR A 2 2.30 32.29 -20.75
N ASN A 3 2.48 33.48 -20.16
CA ASN A 3 3.24 33.61 -18.90
C ASN A 3 2.27 33.33 -17.74
N LEU A 4 2.13 32.06 -17.38
CA LEU A 4 1.25 31.62 -16.30
C LEU A 4 2.00 31.72 -14.98
N THR A 5 1.78 32.80 -14.26
CA THR A 5 2.30 33.00 -12.90
C THR A 5 1.15 33.30 -11.96
N LYS A 6 1.38 33.15 -10.66
CA LYS A 6 0.39 33.43 -9.61
C LYS A 6 -0.17 34.88 -9.71
N GLU A 7 0.65 35.84 -10.16
CA GLU A 7 0.23 37.24 -10.31
C GLU A 7 -0.68 37.44 -11.52
N ASN A 8 -0.61 36.58 -12.56
CA ASN A 8 -1.30 36.74 -13.83
C ASN A 8 -2.51 35.79 -13.99
N VAL A 9 -2.72 34.90 -13.06
CA VAL A 9 -3.79 33.91 -13.11
C VAL A 9 -4.83 34.23 -12.03
N ASP A 10 -6.06 34.35 -12.48
CA ASP A 10 -7.24 34.46 -11.59
C ASP A 10 -7.59 33.04 -11.13
N LEU A 11 -7.37 32.77 -9.86
CA LEU A 11 -7.69 31.50 -9.24
C LEU A 11 -9.21 31.27 -9.29
N ASP A 12 -9.62 30.05 -9.41
CA ASP A 12 -11.01 29.61 -9.56
C ASP A 12 -11.70 30.00 -10.90
N ARG A 13 -11.01 30.71 -11.76
CA ARG A 13 -11.48 30.96 -13.14
C ARG A 13 -11.14 29.77 -14.04
N LYS A 14 -12.02 29.46 -14.99
CA LYS A 14 -11.78 28.48 -16.05
C LYS A 14 -10.98 29.11 -17.18
N TYR A 15 -9.87 28.48 -17.53
CA TYR A 15 -9.05 28.82 -18.69
C TYR A 15 -9.22 27.74 -19.76
N HIS A 16 -9.17 28.17 -21.02
CA HIS A 16 -9.31 27.27 -22.17
C HIS A 16 -8.02 27.33 -22.99
N PHE A 17 -7.36 26.19 -23.10
CA PHE A 17 -6.11 26.06 -23.86
C PHE A 17 -6.33 25.18 -25.08
N LYS A 18 -5.76 25.61 -26.20
CA LYS A 18 -5.70 24.89 -27.47
C LYS A 18 -4.29 24.37 -27.71
N LYS A 19 -4.14 23.56 -28.75
CA LYS A 19 -2.85 23.02 -29.19
C LYS A 19 -1.76 24.12 -29.29
N ASP A 20 -2.10 25.27 -29.86
CA ASP A 20 -1.14 26.34 -30.11
C ASP A 20 -0.81 27.19 -28.88
N SER A 21 -1.39 26.89 -27.75
CA SER A 21 -1.10 27.58 -26.46
C SER A 21 0.34 27.41 -26.00
N GLY A 22 0.98 26.33 -26.38
CA GLY A 22 2.34 25.96 -25.93
C GLY A 22 2.44 25.76 -24.43
N VAL A 23 1.32 25.53 -23.75
CA VAL A 23 1.29 25.27 -22.28
C VAL A 23 1.41 23.79 -22.03
N GLU A 24 2.36 23.43 -21.17
CA GLU A 24 2.58 22.06 -20.71
C GLU A 24 2.39 21.98 -19.18
N PHE A 25 1.74 20.91 -18.76
CA PHE A 25 1.54 20.62 -17.34
C PHE A 25 2.25 19.32 -16.94
N GLY A 26 2.87 19.33 -15.79
CA GLY A 26 3.45 18.12 -15.19
C GLY A 26 2.35 17.14 -14.74
N LEU A 27 2.56 15.84 -14.97
CA LEU A 27 1.58 14.82 -14.56
C LEU A 27 1.60 14.51 -13.05
N GLY A 28 2.46 15.16 -12.28
CA GLY A 28 2.57 14.96 -10.82
C GLY A 28 2.94 13.54 -10.38
N GLY A 29 3.22 12.64 -11.32
CA GLY A 29 3.75 11.28 -11.06
C GLY A 29 2.86 10.31 -10.27
N ILE A 30 1.64 10.68 -9.96
CA ILE A 30 0.86 10.11 -8.87
C ILE A 30 0.12 8.83 -9.26
N ARG A 31 -0.27 8.65 -10.51
CA ARG A 31 -1.09 7.50 -10.94
C ARG A 31 -0.69 7.00 -12.32
N ASP A 32 -0.73 5.67 -12.49
CA ASP A 32 -0.59 5.09 -13.84
C ASP A 32 -1.79 5.47 -14.70
N LEU A 33 -1.50 6.03 -15.86
CA LEU A 33 -2.52 6.35 -16.84
C LEU A 33 -3.15 5.09 -17.42
N LYS A 34 -4.45 4.97 -17.32
CA LYS A 34 -5.19 3.83 -17.84
C LYS A 34 -5.60 4.09 -19.28
N ARG A 35 -5.01 3.35 -20.21
CA ARG A 35 -5.22 3.54 -21.65
C ARG A 35 -6.70 3.50 -22.07
N TYR A 36 -7.47 2.56 -21.52
CA TYR A 36 -8.90 2.49 -21.85
C TYR A 36 -9.65 3.77 -21.45
N HIS A 37 -9.32 4.38 -20.31
CA HIS A 37 -9.97 5.59 -19.84
C HIS A 37 -9.59 6.81 -20.70
N ILE A 38 -8.34 6.91 -21.14
CA ILE A 38 -7.91 7.93 -22.11
C ILE A 38 -8.70 7.79 -23.41
N ASN A 39 -8.83 6.57 -23.93
CA ASN A 39 -9.56 6.29 -25.16
C ASN A 39 -11.06 6.62 -25.03
N ASP A 40 -11.68 6.36 -23.88
CA ASP A 40 -13.07 6.75 -23.63
C ASP A 40 -13.25 8.27 -23.65
N ILE A 41 -12.36 9.00 -22.97
CA ILE A 41 -12.38 10.48 -22.99
C ILE A 41 -12.17 11.03 -24.41
N LYS A 42 -11.20 10.50 -25.17
CA LYS A 42 -10.97 10.90 -26.56
C LYS A 42 -12.24 10.71 -27.41
N ARG A 43 -12.88 9.56 -27.28
CA ARG A 43 -14.13 9.27 -27.98
C ARG A 43 -15.23 10.26 -27.61
N ASP A 44 -15.38 10.61 -26.34
CA ASP A 44 -16.37 11.59 -25.90
C ASP A 44 -16.08 12.98 -26.46
N ILE A 45 -14.83 13.42 -26.53
CA ILE A 45 -14.44 14.70 -27.15
C ILE A 45 -14.81 14.67 -28.62
N MET A 46 -14.45 13.64 -29.37
CA MET A 46 -14.72 13.51 -30.80
C MET A 46 -16.22 13.47 -31.11
N ASN A 47 -17.04 12.95 -30.20
CA ASN A 47 -18.49 12.91 -30.32
C ASN A 47 -19.19 14.24 -29.93
N GLY A 48 -18.42 15.31 -29.69
CA GLY A 48 -18.97 16.63 -29.33
C GLY A 48 -19.41 16.77 -27.87
N ASN A 49 -19.05 15.79 -27.03
CA ASN A 49 -19.36 15.79 -25.60
C ASN A 49 -18.32 16.52 -24.74
N ALA A 50 -17.35 17.20 -25.34
CA ALA A 50 -16.26 17.90 -24.61
C ALA A 50 -16.79 18.86 -23.52
N LYS A 51 -17.97 19.50 -23.76
CA LYS A 51 -18.61 20.39 -22.78
C LYS A 51 -19.03 19.72 -21.46
N TYR A 52 -19.15 18.41 -21.43
CA TYR A 52 -19.47 17.63 -20.22
C TYR A 52 -18.25 17.10 -19.52
N ILE A 53 -17.05 17.26 -20.11
CA ILE A 53 -15.80 16.86 -19.50
C ILE A 53 -15.40 17.95 -18.51
N SER A 54 -15.21 17.56 -17.26
CA SER A 54 -14.78 18.50 -16.20
C SER A 54 -13.39 19.08 -16.48
N ALA A 55 -13.13 20.30 -16.00
CA ALA A 55 -11.82 20.91 -16.09
C ALA A 55 -10.73 20.06 -15.41
N ILE A 56 -9.50 20.14 -15.89
CA ILE A 56 -8.35 19.67 -15.13
C ILE A 56 -8.00 20.71 -14.06
N GLU A 57 -7.41 20.26 -12.97
CA GLU A 57 -6.99 21.10 -11.85
C GLU A 57 -5.46 21.10 -11.76
N VAL A 58 -4.87 22.27 -11.73
CA VAL A 58 -3.43 22.47 -11.78
C VAL A 58 -2.97 23.34 -10.61
N ASN A 59 -1.87 22.96 -9.95
CA ASN A 59 -1.22 23.83 -8.97
C ASN A 59 -0.40 24.89 -9.69
N ILE A 60 -0.72 26.16 -9.48
CA ILE A 60 -0.02 27.29 -10.13
C ILE A 60 1.44 27.40 -9.68
N ASN A 61 1.79 26.92 -8.49
CA ASN A 61 3.15 27.00 -7.96
C ASN A 61 4.12 25.99 -8.57
N THR A 62 3.60 24.86 -9.05
CA THR A 62 4.43 23.77 -9.61
C THR A 62 4.11 23.47 -11.07
N MET A 63 3.02 24.01 -11.58
CA MET A 63 2.45 23.66 -12.90
C MET A 63 2.14 22.16 -13.05
N GLU A 64 1.91 21.47 -11.95
CA GLU A 64 1.56 20.05 -11.94
C GLU A 64 0.06 19.84 -11.75
N ILE A 65 -0.46 18.80 -12.40
CA ILE A 65 -1.88 18.45 -12.34
C ILE A 65 -2.21 17.83 -10.97
N ILE A 66 -3.17 18.44 -10.29
CA ILE A 66 -3.76 17.94 -9.05
C ILE A 66 -4.84 16.89 -9.36
N ASP A 67 -5.69 17.14 -10.36
CA ASP A 67 -6.70 16.19 -10.85
C ASP A 67 -6.88 16.33 -12.37
N GLY A 68 -7.14 15.19 -13.03
CA GLY A 68 -7.46 15.15 -14.45
C GLY A 68 -6.33 14.73 -15.39
N CYS A 69 -5.30 14.01 -14.91
CA CYS A 69 -4.20 13.52 -15.73
C CYS A 69 -4.66 12.73 -16.98
N HIS A 70 -5.69 11.89 -16.87
CA HIS A 70 -6.26 11.18 -18.03
C HIS A 70 -6.90 12.14 -19.05
N ARG A 71 -7.56 13.20 -18.56
CA ARG A 71 -8.17 14.23 -19.42
C ARG A 71 -7.10 15.01 -20.17
N TYR A 72 -6.04 15.38 -19.48
CA TYR A 72 -4.91 16.08 -20.09
C TYR A 72 -4.24 15.22 -21.16
N GLU A 73 -3.95 13.96 -20.87
CA GLU A 73 -3.32 13.06 -21.83
C GLU A 73 -4.21 12.81 -23.05
N ALA A 74 -5.52 12.67 -22.86
CA ALA A 74 -6.47 12.55 -23.93
C ALA A 74 -6.44 13.77 -24.88
N HIS A 75 -6.39 15.00 -24.35
CA HIS A 75 -6.28 16.21 -25.15
C HIS A 75 -4.94 16.29 -25.89
N LYS A 76 -3.81 15.97 -25.21
CA LYS A 76 -2.48 15.93 -25.87
C LYS A 76 -2.45 14.98 -27.06
N GLU A 77 -3.02 13.79 -26.91
CA GLU A 77 -3.07 12.83 -28.00
C GLU A 77 -3.92 13.34 -29.16
N LEU A 78 -5.11 13.92 -28.89
CA LEU A 78 -5.97 14.52 -29.92
C LEU A 78 -5.26 15.65 -30.63
N TRP A 79 -4.58 16.53 -29.92
CA TRP A 79 -3.78 17.62 -30.53
C TRP A 79 -2.66 17.06 -31.41
N ASN A 80 -1.99 15.99 -31.01
CA ASN A 80 -0.97 15.32 -31.82
C ASN A 80 -1.57 14.68 -33.08
N GLU A 81 -2.81 14.21 -32.99
CA GLU A 81 -3.59 13.69 -34.14
C GLU A 81 -4.16 14.79 -35.05
N GLY A 82 -3.93 16.07 -34.70
CA GLY A 82 -4.38 17.21 -35.48
C GLY A 82 -5.83 17.65 -35.21
N ILE A 83 -6.43 17.10 -34.15
CA ILE A 83 -7.82 17.42 -33.75
C ILE A 83 -7.79 18.66 -32.84
N ASP A 84 -8.50 19.71 -33.23
CA ASP A 84 -8.65 20.93 -32.43
C ASP A 84 -9.72 20.72 -31.36
N CYS A 85 -9.32 20.79 -30.10
CA CYS A 85 -10.20 20.67 -28.95
C CYS A 85 -9.66 21.52 -27.78
N ASP A 86 -10.59 22.13 -27.03
CA ASP A 86 -10.25 22.99 -25.90
C ASP A 86 -10.04 22.19 -24.64
N LEU A 87 -8.88 22.33 -24.01
CA LEU A 87 -8.60 21.84 -22.67
C LEU A 87 -9.03 22.88 -21.64
N THR A 88 -9.98 22.56 -20.80
CA THR A 88 -10.39 23.42 -19.68
C THR A 88 -9.55 23.19 -18.46
N VAL A 89 -8.98 24.26 -17.90
CA VAL A 89 -8.08 24.23 -16.72
C VAL A 89 -8.59 25.19 -15.65
N ILE A 90 -8.48 24.77 -14.40
CA ILE A 90 -8.65 25.61 -13.20
C ILE A 90 -7.34 25.56 -12.43
N PHE A 91 -6.83 26.73 -12.06
CA PHE A 91 -5.62 26.83 -11.25
C PHE A 91 -5.96 26.97 -9.77
N TYR A 92 -5.19 26.28 -8.94
CA TYR A 92 -5.24 26.38 -7.49
C TYR A 92 -3.89 26.81 -6.93
N ASP A 93 -3.92 27.63 -5.90
CA ASP A 93 -2.75 28.01 -5.13
C ASP A 93 -2.60 27.05 -3.95
N VAL A 94 -1.84 25.98 -4.18
CA VAL A 94 -1.55 24.98 -3.15
C VAL A 94 -0.07 25.08 -2.80
N PRO A 95 0.29 25.25 -1.52
CA PRO A 95 1.70 25.16 -1.09
C PRO A 95 2.35 23.88 -1.59
N VAL A 96 3.61 23.96 -2.01
CA VAL A 96 4.31 22.81 -2.61
C VAL A 96 4.33 21.60 -1.66
N GLU A 97 4.52 21.86 -0.37
CA GLU A 97 4.51 20.87 0.70
C GLU A 97 3.13 20.22 0.93
N GLU A 98 2.04 20.90 0.58
CA GLU A 98 0.66 20.41 0.72
C GLU A 98 0.12 19.77 -0.55
N GLN A 99 0.76 19.97 -1.69
CA GLN A 99 0.28 19.49 -2.99
C GLN A 99 -0.04 18.00 -2.95
N ARG A 100 0.84 17.20 -2.39
CA ARG A 100 0.68 15.76 -2.26
C ARG A 100 -0.59 15.37 -1.49
N ASN A 101 -0.81 15.98 -0.33
CA ASN A 101 -1.99 15.73 0.49
C ASN A 101 -3.27 16.17 -0.23
N THR A 102 -3.22 17.28 -0.95
CA THR A 102 -4.34 17.78 -1.77
C THR A 102 -4.71 16.78 -2.86
N VAL A 103 -3.73 16.28 -3.61
CA VAL A 103 -3.95 15.26 -4.64
C VAL A 103 -4.53 13.98 -4.04
N ILE A 104 -3.98 13.50 -2.93
CA ILE A 104 -4.48 12.32 -2.22
C ILE A 104 -5.93 12.53 -1.82
N ASN A 105 -6.25 13.63 -1.15
CA ASN A 105 -7.60 13.92 -0.65
C ASN A 105 -8.62 14.03 -1.77
N LYS A 106 -8.31 14.72 -2.87
CA LYS A 106 -9.21 14.83 -4.03
C LYS A 106 -9.47 13.47 -4.68
N ASN A 107 -8.44 12.63 -4.83
CA ASN A 107 -8.60 11.32 -5.44
C ASN A 107 -9.30 10.30 -4.54
N ILE A 108 -9.21 10.43 -3.21
CA ILE A 108 -9.95 9.58 -2.26
C ILE A 108 -11.44 9.87 -2.32
N THR A 109 -11.83 11.14 -2.47
CA THR A 109 -13.24 11.53 -2.55
C THR A 109 -13.86 11.24 -3.92
N ALA A 110 -13.09 11.29 -5.00
CA ALA A 110 -13.58 11.11 -6.37
C ALA A 110 -13.52 9.66 -6.88
N LEU A 111 -12.53 8.88 -6.47
CA LEU A 111 -12.32 7.49 -6.88
C LEU A 111 -11.70 6.73 -5.72
N ASN A 112 -12.33 5.62 -5.32
CA ASN A 112 -11.76 4.73 -4.29
C ASN A 112 -10.36 4.24 -4.69
N TRP A 113 -9.33 4.95 -4.23
CA TRP A 113 -7.95 4.52 -4.41
C TRP A 113 -7.75 3.15 -3.77
N LYS A 114 -7.21 2.25 -4.56
CA LYS A 114 -6.80 0.94 -4.06
C LYS A 114 -5.47 1.11 -3.32
N LYS A 115 -5.20 0.24 -2.38
CA LYS A 115 -3.92 0.19 -1.66
C LYS A 115 -2.71 0.19 -2.62
N SER A 116 -2.82 -0.51 -3.75
CA SER A 116 -1.81 -0.53 -4.81
C SER A 116 -1.53 0.83 -5.44
N ASP A 117 -2.51 1.73 -5.50
CA ASP A 117 -2.33 3.06 -6.09
C ASP A 117 -1.46 3.92 -5.15
N PHE A 118 -1.68 3.83 -3.83
CA PHE A 118 -0.83 4.48 -2.82
C PHE A 118 0.61 3.95 -2.85
N VAL A 119 0.78 2.63 -2.87
CA VAL A 119 2.11 2.00 -2.93
C VAL A 119 2.88 2.47 -4.17
N LYS A 120 2.21 2.54 -5.33
CA LYS A 120 2.84 3.02 -6.57
C LYS A 120 3.23 4.49 -6.50
N MET A 121 2.37 5.33 -5.95
CA MET A 121 2.66 6.74 -5.75
C MET A 121 3.92 6.94 -4.90
N TYR A 122 3.91 6.38 -3.70
CA TYR A 122 5.03 6.50 -2.78
C TYR A 122 6.33 5.89 -3.31
N SER A 123 6.22 4.80 -4.08
CA SER A 123 7.39 4.20 -4.74
C SER A 123 8.01 5.14 -5.78
N LYS A 124 7.18 5.86 -6.55
CA LYS A 124 7.67 6.87 -7.53
C LYS A 124 8.33 8.08 -6.86
N GLU A 125 7.87 8.44 -5.68
CA GLU A 125 8.44 9.53 -4.88
C GLU A 125 9.72 9.14 -4.13
N GLY A 126 10.19 7.89 -4.26
CA GLY A 126 11.39 7.42 -3.57
C GLY A 126 11.21 7.22 -2.07
N ASN A 127 9.97 6.99 -1.62
CA ASN A 127 9.67 6.75 -0.21
C ASN A 127 10.38 5.50 0.31
N SER A 128 11.29 5.67 1.27
CA SER A 128 12.14 4.60 1.79
C SER A 128 11.35 3.48 2.47
N SER A 129 10.30 3.81 3.22
CA SER A 129 9.44 2.81 3.89
C SER A 129 8.67 1.97 2.89
N VAL A 130 8.17 2.58 1.81
CA VAL A 130 7.50 1.84 0.73
C VAL A 130 8.48 0.98 -0.06
N ALA A 131 9.70 1.47 -0.30
CA ALA A 131 10.74 0.68 -0.95
C ALA A 131 11.05 -0.59 -0.13
N LYS A 132 11.24 -0.47 1.19
CA LYS A 132 11.45 -1.59 2.10
C LYS A 132 10.28 -2.58 2.10
N LEU A 133 9.03 -2.08 2.14
CA LEU A 133 7.83 -2.92 2.05
C LEU A 133 7.77 -3.71 0.75
N ILE A 134 8.01 -3.05 -0.38
CA ILE A 134 7.99 -3.68 -1.70
C ILE A 134 9.09 -4.76 -1.80
N ASP A 135 10.30 -4.44 -1.36
CA ASP A 135 11.44 -5.35 -1.41
C ASP A 135 11.20 -6.57 -0.54
N PHE A 136 10.76 -6.37 0.70
CA PHE A 136 10.36 -7.46 1.59
C PHE A 136 9.30 -8.35 0.96
N CYS A 137 8.24 -7.77 0.39
CA CYS A 137 7.17 -8.55 -0.24
C CYS A 137 7.62 -9.32 -1.48
N LYS A 138 8.61 -8.82 -2.24
CA LYS A 138 9.14 -9.52 -3.42
C LYS A 138 10.04 -10.69 -3.08
N THR A 139 10.77 -10.59 -1.98
CA THR A 139 11.79 -11.55 -1.59
C THR A 139 11.27 -12.67 -0.68
N HIS A 140 10.08 -12.48 -0.06
CA HIS A 140 9.55 -13.41 0.93
C HIS A 140 8.33 -14.18 0.43
N GLU A 141 8.37 -15.50 0.62
CA GLU A 141 7.27 -16.41 0.25
C GLU A 141 5.96 -16.01 0.94
N LYS A 142 4.84 -16.17 0.22
CA LYS A 142 3.47 -15.83 0.65
C LYS A 142 3.21 -14.35 0.99
N CYS A 143 4.21 -13.49 0.94
CA CYS A 143 4.03 -12.05 1.12
C CYS A 143 3.55 -11.34 -0.13
N HIS A 144 3.82 -11.92 -1.30
CA HIS A 144 3.35 -11.39 -2.58
C HIS A 144 2.05 -12.06 -3.03
N GLY A 145 1.11 -11.26 -3.51
CA GLY A 145 -0.09 -11.77 -4.17
C GLY A 145 0.19 -12.22 -5.62
N PRO A 146 -0.84 -12.71 -6.34
CA PRO A 146 -0.67 -13.15 -7.71
C PRO A 146 -0.17 -12.01 -8.60
N PHE A 147 0.80 -12.30 -9.43
CA PHE A 147 1.32 -11.37 -10.42
C PHE A 147 0.31 -11.19 -11.57
N ASN A 148 0.25 -9.97 -12.12
CA ASN A 148 -0.47 -9.74 -13.36
C ASN A 148 0.34 -10.25 -14.58
N LYS A 149 -0.27 -10.18 -15.80
CA LYS A 149 0.39 -10.58 -17.04
C LYS A 149 1.68 -9.79 -17.37
N LYS A 150 1.92 -8.65 -16.67
CA LYS A 150 3.14 -7.83 -16.81
C LYS A 150 4.18 -8.11 -15.72
N GLY A 151 3.97 -9.12 -14.87
CA GLY A 151 4.86 -9.42 -13.74
C GLY A 151 4.76 -8.45 -12.56
N GLU A 152 3.75 -7.59 -12.54
CA GLU A 152 3.50 -6.67 -11.41
C GLU A 152 2.66 -7.37 -10.34
N CYS A 153 3.07 -7.27 -9.10
CA CYS A 153 2.33 -7.83 -7.98
C CYS A 153 1.03 -7.06 -7.74
N LYS A 154 -0.09 -7.77 -7.73
CA LYS A 154 -1.42 -7.18 -7.53
C LYS A 154 -1.73 -6.81 -6.08
N THR A 155 -1.07 -7.45 -5.12
CA THR A 155 -1.35 -7.30 -3.68
C THR A 155 -0.07 -7.36 -2.88
N ILE A 156 0.88 -6.45 -3.20
CA ILE A 156 2.21 -6.37 -2.55
C ILE A 156 2.12 -6.28 -1.03
N ASP A 157 1.04 -5.78 -0.52
CA ASP A 157 0.91 -5.22 0.80
C ASP A 157 0.19 -6.10 1.83
N ARG A 158 -0.40 -7.23 1.41
CA ARG A 158 -1.37 -7.91 2.28
C ARG A 158 -0.74 -8.46 3.57
N TYR A 159 0.45 -9.04 3.48
CA TYR A 159 1.12 -9.64 4.65
C TYR A 159 2.41 -8.91 5.02
N GLY A 160 3.00 -8.14 4.11
CA GLY A 160 4.25 -7.44 4.35
C GLY A 160 4.22 -6.56 5.60
N MET A 161 3.17 -5.75 5.77
CA MET A 161 3.03 -4.90 6.96
C MET A 161 2.77 -5.69 8.25
N ALA A 162 2.15 -6.87 8.15
CA ALA A 162 1.98 -7.73 9.32
C ALA A 162 3.33 -8.27 9.82
N PHE A 163 4.27 -8.57 8.92
CA PHE A 163 5.64 -8.94 9.26
C PHE A 163 6.47 -7.74 9.73
N LEU A 164 6.43 -6.63 9.01
CA LEU A 164 7.28 -5.47 9.27
C LEU A 164 6.87 -4.68 10.52
N LYS A 165 5.58 -4.54 10.78
CA LYS A 165 5.04 -3.69 11.87
C LYS A 165 4.00 -4.37 12.75
N GLY A 166 3.71 -5.66 12.56
CA GLY A 166 2.67 -6.38 13.32
C GLY A 166 1.26 -5.80 13.16
N THR A 167 0.98 -5.13 12.03
CA THR A 167 -0.29 -4.45 11.78
C THR A 167 -0.83 -4.70 10.39
N ASN A 168 -2.11 -4.38 10.18
CA ASN A 168 -2.75 -4.47 8.87
C ASN A 168 -2.42 -3.26 8.01
N VAL A 169 -2.36 -3.46 6.70
CA VAL A 169 -2.36 -2.34 5.77
C VAL A 169 -3.78 -1.78 5.66
N THR A 170 -3.99 -0.60 6.22
CA THR A 170 -5.20 0.19 6.03
C THR A 170 -4.92 1.35 5.07
N ASN A 171 -5.98 1.95 4.51
CA ASN A 171 -5.82 3.17 3.71
C ASN A 171 -5.26 4.32 4.58
N GLU A 172 -5.63 4.36 5.85
CA GLU A 172 -5.13 5.32 6.83
C GLU A 172 -3.63 5.18 7.03
N LEU A 173 -3.15 3.94 7.26
CA LEU A 173 -1.73 3.66 7.40
C LEU A 173 -0.95 4.08 6.15
N LEU A 174 -1.47 3.79 4.95
CA LEU A 174 -0.83 4.18 3.71
C LEU A 174 -0.77 5.69 3.52
N LYS A 175 -1.79 6.44 3.98
CA LYS A 175 -1.78 7.91 3.95
C LYS A 175 -0.68 8.50 4.85
N THR A 176 -0.43 7.85 5.97
CA THR A 176 0.51 8.33 7.00
C THR A 176 1.90 7.71 6.88
N LEU A 177 2.11 6.81 5.92
CA LEU A 177 3.41 6.18 5.70
C LEU A 177 4.46 7.27 5.38
N ASN A 178 5.53 7.34 6.13
CA ASN A 178 6.56 8.40 6.19
C ASN A 178 6.17 9.69 6.92
N GLN A 179 4.92 9.88 7.35
CA GLN A 179 4.58 11.03 8.19
C GLN A 179 4.49 10.64 9.67
N THR A 180 3.89 9.49 9.96
CA THR A 180 3.69 8.98 11.32
C THR A 180 4.13 7.52 11.51
N VAL A 181 4.28 6.77 10.41
CA VAL A 181 4.72 5.38 10.44
C VAL A 181 5.91 5.20 9.51
N GLU A 182 7.06 4.98 10.08
CA GLU A 182 8.31 4.67 9.36
C GLU A 182 8.61 3.17 9.44
N ILE A 183 9.10 2.59 8.34
CA ILE A 183 9.68 1.24 8.31
C ILE A 183 11.19 1.41 8.39
N THR A 184 11.75 1.04 9.53
CA THR A 184 13.19 1.14 9.80
C THR A 184 13.94 -0.09 9.26
N ASP A 185 15.27 -0.08 9.33
CA ASP A 185 16.06 -1.26 8.98
C ASP A 185 15.89 -2.36 10.04
N GLU A 186 15.75 -1.98 11.30
CA GLU A 186 15.47 -2.90 12.42
C GLU A 186 14.11 -3.61 12.23
N ASP A 187 13.11 -2.92 11.70
CA ASP A 187 11.84 -3.58 11.36
C ASP A 187 12.02 -4.65 10.26
N VAL A 188 12.86 -4.36 9.26
CA VAL A 188 13.18 -5.32 8.19
C VAL A 188 13.99 -6.50 8.73
N GLU A 189 14.99 -6.25 9.56
CA GLU A 189 15.78 -7.32 10.21
C GLU A 189 14.89 -8.21 11.05
N PHE A 190 14.05 -7.64 11.88
CA PHE A 190 13.10 -8.40 12.70
C PHE A 190 12.09 -9.19 11.85
N ALA A 191 11.57 -8.59 10.78
CA ALA A 191 10.68 -9.30 9.86
C ALA A 191 11.38 -10.47 9.15
N ASN A 192 12.66 -10.32 8.76
CA ASN A 192 13.48 -11.38 8.19
C ASN A 192 13.70 -12.53 9.17
N GLU A 193 13.82 -12.22 10.47
CA GLU A 193 13.95 -13.24 11.52
C GLU A 193 12.64 -14.02 11.73
N ILE A 194 11.51 -13.32 11.83
CA ILE A 194 10.22 -13.97 12.15
C ILE A 194 9.54 -14.63 10.95
N HIS A 195 9.86 -14.24 9.70
CA HIS A 195 9.24 -14.82 8.52
C HIS A 195 9.43 -16.35 8.43
N PRO A 196 10.66 -16.89 8.48
CA PRO A 196 10.86 -18.34 8.43
C PRO A 196 10.20 -19.07 9.62
N GLU A 197 10.10 -18.43 10.77
CA GLU A 197 9.43 -19.00 11.95
C GLU A 197 7.92 -19.16 11.69
N VAL A 198 7.27 -18.12 11.13
CA VAL A 198 5.84 -18.15 10.75
C VAL A 198 5.60 -19.20 9.68
N MET A 199 6.49 -19.30 8.68
CA MET A 199 6.37 -20.32 7.63
C MET A 199 6.49 -21.73 8.21
N LYS A 200 7.40 -21.95 9.15
CA LYS A 200 7.53 -23.22 9.86
C LYS A 200 6.26 -23.58 10.65
N ILE A 201 5.68 -22.61 11.38
CA ILE A 201 4.40 -22.81 12.07
C ILE A 201 3.29 -23.20 11.08
N TYR A 202 3.21 -22.48 9.95
CA TYR A 202 2.25 -22.72 8.89
C TYR A 202 2.32 -24.16 8.38
N ASP A 203 3.52 -24.63 8.07
CA ASP A 203 3.77 -25.97 7.54
C ASP A 203 3.50 -27.05 8.61
N MET A 204 3.97 -26.87 9.84
CA MET A 204 3.73 -27.79 10.96
C MET A 204 2.24 -27.97 11.27
N CYS A 205 1.45 -26.89 11.12
CA CYS A 205 -0.01 -26.97 11.28
C CYS A 205 -0.73 -27.64 10.10
N GLY A 206 -0.04 -27.92 9.01
CA GLY A 206 -0.62 -28.50 7.79
C GLY A 206 -1.52 -27.54 7.02
N TYR A 207 -1.30 -26.24 7.11
CA TYR A 207 -2.09 -25.27 6.36
C TYR A 207 -1.69 -25.27 4.89
N THR A 208 -2.68 -25.20 4.01
CA THR A 208 -2.48 -25.24 2.55
C THR A 208 -2.90 -23.95 1.85
N THR A 209 -3.66 -23.10 2.54
CA THR A 209 -4.20 -21.84 1.98
C THR A 209 -3.93 -20.68 2.91
N THR A 210 -3.91 -19.46 2.36
CA THR A 210 -3.82 -18.21 3.11
C THR A 210 -5.08 -17.37 2.91
N ALA A 211 -5.54 -16.75 3.98
CA ALA A 211 -6.69 -15.83 3.98
C ALA A 211 -6.47 -14.75 5.07
N GLY A 212 -7.51 -14.05 5.48
CA GLY A 212 -7.42 -13.05 6.55
C GLY A 212 -6.90 -13.59 7.89
N TRP A 213 -7.12 -14.87 8.19
CA TRP A 213 -6.59 -15.54 9.38
C TRP A 213 -5.05 -15.61 9.38
N PHE A 214 -4.41 -15.75 8.20
CA PHE A 214 -2.96 -15.81 8.11
C PHE A 214 -2.32 -14.48 8.52
N GLU A 215 -2.91 -13.37 8.12
CA GLU A 215 -2.49 -12.03 8.55
C GLU A 215 -2.56 -11.88 10.07
N THR A 216 -3.64 -12.33 10.70
CA THR A 216 -3.79 -12.27 12.17
C THR A 216 -2.86 -13.24 12.90
N MET A 217 -2.51 -14.38 12.28
CA MET A 217 -1.49 -15.30 12.79
C MET A 217 -0.11 -14.63 12.79
N ILE A 218 0.29 -13.99 11.69
CA ILE A 218 1.55 -13.23 11.61
C ILE A 218 1.60 -12.17 12.71
N GLN A 219 0.54 -11.39 12.86
CA GLN A 219 0.45 -10.34 13.88
C GLN A 219 0.53 -10.89 15.31
N GLY A 220 -0.09 -12.04 15.56
CA GLY A 220 0.00 -12.72 16.85
C GLY A 220 1.42 -13.20 17.15
N TRP A 221 2.11 -13.75 16.14
CA TRP A 221 3.51 -14.16 16.26
C TRP A 221 4.44 -12.96 16.44
N TYR A 222 4.28 -11.90 15.62
CA TYR A 222 4.99 -10.64 15.77
C TYR A 222 4.89 -10.10 17.20
N GLN A 223 3.68 -10.05 17.75
CA GLN A 223 3.45 -9.58 19.12
C GLN A 223 4.15 -10.48 20.14
N TYR A 224 4.10 -11.82 19.97
CA TYR A 224 4.76 -12.77 20.86
C TYR A 224 6.27 -12.57 20.87
N ARG A 225 6.88 -12.39 19.70
CA ARG A 225 8.33 -12.21 19.55
C ARG A 225 8.81 -10.83 20.00
N SER A 226 8.00 -9.78 19.83
CA SER A 226 8.34 -8.39 20.22
C SER A 226 8.05 -8.06 21.69
N ASP A 227 7.22 -8.85 22.40
CA ASP A 227 6.99 -8.65 23.83
C ASP A 227 8.19 -9.10 24.66
N SER A 228 8.79 -8.20 25.43
CA SER A 228 10.01 -8.45 26.19
C SER A 228 9.86 -9.54 27.27
N ARG A 229 8.64 -9.79 27.76
CA ARG A 229 8.35 -10.85 28.74
C ARG A 229 8.30 -12.21 28.06
N ASP A 230 7.70 -12.26 26.86
CA ASP A 230 7.57 -13.48 26.10
C ASP A 230 8.90 -13.86 25.45
N ALA A 231 9.72 -12.90 25.02
CA ALA A 231 11.10 -13.12 24.58
C ALA A 231 11.95 -13.76 25.70
N ARG A 232 11.87 -13.24 26.92
CA ARG A 232 12.54 -13.85 28.09
C ARG A 232 12.02 -15.25 28.43
N ARG A 233 10.74 -15.52 28.18
CA ARG A 233 10.18 -16.88 28.34
C ARG A 233 10.72 -17.84 27.30
N LEU A 234 10.81 -17.37 26.04
CA LEU A 234 11.39 -18.12 24.94
C LEU A 234 12.84 -18.53 25.25
N GLU A 235 13.65 -17.60 25.74
CA GLU A 235 15.02 -17.89 26.18
C GLU A 235 15.04 -18.94 27.32
N LYS A 236 14.17 -18.81 28.33
CA LYS A 236 14.11 -19.75 29.47
C LYS A 236 13.74 -21.17 29.10
N ILE A 237 12.99 -21.36 28.03
CA ILE A 237 12.65 -22.72 27.56
C ILE A 237 13.71 -23.33 26.65
N GLY A 238 14.79 -22.61 26.33
CA GLY A 238 15.87 -23.07 25.46
C GLY A 238 15.83 -22.50 24.03
N GLY A 239 15.13 -21.38 23.86
CA GLY A 239 15.07 -20.65 22.59
C GLY A 239 14.06 -21.18 21.59
N ILE A 240 14.18 -20.70 20.34
CA ILE A 240 13.21 -20.95 19.28
C ILE A 240 13.14 -22.42 18.85
N ASP A 241 14.25 -23.13 18.87
CA ASP A 241 14.29 -24.54 18.46
C ASP A 241 13.53 -25.43 19.47
N GLU A 242 13.67 -25.18 20.76
CA GLU A 242 12.91 -25.89 21.78
C GLU A 242 11.42 -25.52 21.73
N TYR A 243 11.11 -24.26 21.42
CA TYR A 243 9.73 -23.85 21.18
C TYR A 243 9.09 -24.68 20.06
N PHE A 244 9.78 -24.86 18.93
CA PHE A 244 9.23 -25.65 17.83
C PHE A 244 9.07 -27.13 18.17
N LYS A 245 9.98 -27.72 18.93
CA LYS A 245 9.80 -29.10 19.45
C LYS A 245 8.57 -29.22 20.32
N ARG A 246 8.30 -28.22 21.17
CA ARG A 246 7.08 -28.19 22.01
C ARG A 246 5.82 -28.03 21.16
N LEU A 247 5.85 -27.15 20.18
CA LEU A 247 4.74 -26.97 19.23
C LEU A 247 4.45 -28.29 18.50
N GLU A 248 5.48 -28.99 18.01
CA GLU A 248 5.32 -30.27 17.33
C GLU A 248 4.62 -31.30 18.20
N ARG A 249 5.05 -31.42 19.48
CA ARG A 249 4.40 -32.32 20.47
C ARG A 249 2.94 -31.96 20.71
N LEU A 250 2.63 -30.66 20.87
CA LEU A 250 1.27 -30.16 21.07
C LEU A 250 0.36 -30.36 19.85
N ILE A 251 0.93 -30.31 18.64
CA ILE A 251 0.21 -30.62 17.42
C ILE A 251 -0.06 -32.13 17.34
N ALA A 252 0.94 -32.95 17.67
CA ALA A 252 0.84 -34.39 17.58
C ALA A 252 -0.17 -34.98 18.59
N ASP A 253 -0.25 -34.43 19.80
CA ASP A 253 -1.20 -34.85 20.83
C ASP A 253 -2.57 -34.15 20.74
N GLY A 254 -2.76 -33.26 19.77
CA GLY A 254 -4.02 -32.54 19.56
C GLY A 254 -4.27 -31.39 20.54
N SER A 255 -3.32 -31.04 21.39
CA SER A 255 -3.46 -29.96 22.38
C SER A 255 -3.28 -28.56 21.78
N PHE A 256 -2.65 -28.44 20.59
CA PHE A 256 -2.58 -27.17 19.86
C PHE A 256 -3.79 -27.00 18.98
N ASN A 257 -4.58 -25.95 19.27
CA ASN A 257 -5.73 -25.62 18.41
C ASN A 257 -5.28 -25.00 17.08
N ARG A 258 -5.48 -25.76 15.98
CA ARG A 258 -5.13 -25.35 14.60
C ARG A 258 -6.25 -24.65 13.85
N GLU A 259 -7.36 -24.30 14.51
CA GLU A 259 -8.45 -23.59 13.85
C GLU A 259 -7.99 -22.25 13.26
N GLN A 260 -8.38 -21.97 12.01
CA GLN A 260 -8.03 -20.77 11.29
C GLN A 260 -8.93 -19.60 11.71
N VAL A 261 -8.52 -18.81 12.69
CA VAL A 261 -9.31 -17.72 13.26
C VAL A 261 -8.79 -16.34 12.87
N GLN A 262 -9.71 -15.41 12.56
CA GLN A 262 -9.39 -14.02 12.25
C GLN A 262 -9.28 -13.19 13.54
N SER A 263 -8.39 -13.59 14.46
CA SER A 263 -8.22 -12.93 15.75
C SER A 263 -6.76 -12.96 16.20
N LYS A 264 -6.10 -11.81 16.16
CA LYS A 264 -4.72 -11.63 16.67
C LYS A 264 -4.58 -12.05 18.15
N PRO A 265 -5.47 -11.62 19.08
CA PRO A 265 -5.34 -12.03 20.48
C PRO A 265 -5.43 -13.55 20.68
N VAL A 266 -6.24 -14.25 19.89
CA VAL A 266 -6.34 -15.73 19.98
C VAL A 266 -5.04 -16.37 19.52
N TRP A 267 -4.44 -15.92 18.41
CA TRP A 267 -3.14 -16.41 17.96
C TRP A 267 -2.04 -16.13 18.97
N TYR A 268 -1.97 -14.91 19.48
CA TYR A 268 -1.00 -14.55 20.52
C TYR A 268 -1.12 -15.47 21.75
N SER A 269 -2.35 -15.71 22.23
CA SER A 269 -2.59 -16.61 23.36
C SER A 269 -2.15 -18.06 23.09
N ARG A 270 -2.40 -18.57 21.87
CA ARG A 270 -1.94 -19.91 21.45
C ARG A 270 -0.42 -20.03 21.49
N PHE A 271 0.29 -19.01 21.00
CA PHE A 271 1.75 -19.00 21.01
C PHE A 271 2.32 -18.94 22.42
N LYS A 272 1.70 -18.18 23.33
CA LYS A 272 2.07 -18.20 24.76
C LYS A 272 1.87 -19.56 25.41
N HIS A 273 0.77 -20.22 25.07
CA HIS A 273 0.47 -21.55 25.61
C HIS A 273 1.57 -22.58 25.29
N VAL A 274 2.16 -22.53 24.08
CA VAL A 274 3.28 -23.41 23.71
C VAL A 274 4.47 -23.22 24.64
N ALA A 275 4.81 -21.98 24.99
CA ALA A 275 5.93 -21.71 25.92
C ALA A 275 5.64 -22.08 27.37
N GLU A 276 4.36 -22.16 27.76
CA GLU A 276 3.91 -22.44 29.13
C GLU A 276 3.53 -23.92 29.36
N TYR A 277 3.63 -24.76 28.32
CA TYR A 277 3.11 -26.13 28.33
C TYR A 277 3.60 -26.99 29.49
N ASP A 278 4.89 -26.93 29.86
CA ASP A 278 5.43 -27.71 30.94
C ASP A 278 4.86 -27.34 32.33
N LYS A 279 4.41 -26.09 32.51
CA LYS A 279 3.82 -25.65 33.78
C LYS A 279 2.47 -26.29 34.07
N ILE A 280 1.76 -26.70 33.03
CA ILE A 280 0.40 -27.25 33.13
C ILE A 280 0.47 -28.73 33.50
N ARG A 281 1.53 -29.46 33.12
CA ARG A 281 1.73 -30.86 33.48
C ARG A 281 2.09 -31.04 34.95
N PHE A 282 2.96 -30.18 35.49
CA PHE A 282 3.40 -30.28 36.91
C PHE A 282 2.32 -29.84 37.92
N ASN A 283 1.28 -29.16 37.52
CA ASN A 283 0.16 -28.78 38.39
C ASN A 283 -1.00 -29.80 38.36
N LYS A 284 -0.88 -30.92 37.63
CA LYS A 284 -1.87 -32.00 37.56
C LYS A 284 -1.39 -33.34 38.20
N GLU A 285 -0.16 -33.38 38.68
CA GLU A 285 0.38 -34.39 39.54
C GLU A 285 0.43 -33.90 41.01
#